data_1cec2659397328938439e35f84a6b2a0
#
_entry.id   1cec2659397328938439e35f84a6b2a0
#
_cell.length_a   1.000
_cell.length_b   1.000
_cell.length_c   1.000
_cell.angle_alpha   90.00
_cell.angle_beta   90.00
_cell.angle_gamma   90.00
#
_symmetry.space_group_name_H-M   'P 1'
#
loop_
_entity.id
_entity.type
_entity.pdbx_description
1 polymer ?
#
loop_
_entity_poly.entity_id
_entity_poly.type
_entity_poly.pdbx_seq_one_letter_code
_entity_poly.pdbx_strand_id
1 'polypeptide(L)' 'MEDSICKNFAKRLKEIREEKGLSKGQLSSLADCDMSYIGKIERSEKFPNLKMIAKLAIALEVPAKDLFDFE' A
#
# COMPACT_ATOMS: atom_id res chain seq x y z
N MET A 1 -0.88 -16.31 10.71
CA MET A 1 0.08 -16.24 9.60
C MET A 1 -0.34 -15.19 8.58
N GLU A 2 -1.48 -15.40 7.94
CA GLU A 2 -1.97 -14.44 6.97
C GLU A 2 -2.17 -13.06 7.56
N ASP A 3 -2.69 -13.01 8.80
CA ASP A 3 -2.92 -11.73 9.46
C ASP A 3 -1.63 -10.95 9.66
N SER A 4 -0.54 -11.65 9.98
CA SER A 4 0.74 -10.99 10.17
C SER A 4 1.24 -10.37 8.87
N ILE A 5 1.09 -11.09 7.76
CA ILE A 5 1.52 -10.57 6.47
C ILE A 5 0.68 -9.37 6.09
N CYS A 6 -0.65 -9.46 6.27
CA CYS A 6 -1.54 -8.35 5.93
C CYS A 6 -1.25 -7.12 6.77
N LYS A 7 -1.05 -7.30 8.07
CA LYS A 7 -0.76 -6.17 8.96
C LYS A 7 0.59 -5.54 8.64
N ASN A 8 1.59 -6.36 8.38
CA ASN A 8 2.91 -5.85 8.05
C ASN A 8 2.90 -5.13 6.71
N PHE A 9 2.20 -5.67 5.73
CA PHE A 9 2.06 -5.02 4.44
C PHE A 9 1.37 -3.67 4.60
N ALA A 10 0.28 -3.62 5.36
CA ALA A 10 -0.47 -2.38 5.58
C ALA A 10 0.41 -1.32 6.23
N LYS A 11 1.18 -1.72 7.23
CA LYS A 11 2.08 -0.81 7.93
C LYS A 11 3.17 -0.31 6.98
N ARG A 12 3.75 -1.23 6.20
CA ARG A 12 4.81 -0.87 5.27
C ARG A 12 4.32 0.07 4.19
N LEU A 13 3.13 -0.19 3.65
CA LEU A 13 2.53 0.69 2.66
C LEU A 13 2.39 2.10 3.20
N LYS A 14 1.87 2.23 4.41
CA LYS A 14 1.70 3.53 5.04
C LYS A 14 3.05 4.22 5.27
N GLU A 15 4.06 3.47 5.71
CA GLU A 15 5.39 4.02 5.94
C GLU A 15 5.96 4.61 4.65
N ILE A 16 5.90 3.84 3.57
CA ILE A 16 6.46 4.30 2.30
C ILE A 16 5.67 5.50 1.79
N ARG A 17 4.33 5.44 1.90
CA ARG A 17 3.49 6.56 1.47
C ARG A 17 3.89 7.84 2.20
N GLU A 18 4.06 7.75 3.51
CA GLU A 18 4.41 8.92 4.32
C GLU A 18 5.83 9.41 4.02
N GLU A 19 6.76 8.47 3.79
CA GLU A 19 8.12 8.84 3.40
C GLU A 19 8.14 9.61 2.07
N LYS A 20 7.23 9.27 1.18
CA LYS A 20 7.12 9.95 -0.11
C LYS A 20 6.33 11.25 -0.01
N GLY A 21 5.80 11.56 1.17
CA GLY A 21 5.05 12.79 1.38
C GLY A 21 3.68 12.78 0.74
N LEU A 22 3.09 11.61 0.54
CA LEU A 22 1.80 11.49 -0.14
C LEU A 22 0.68 11.29 0.87
N SER A 23 -0.45 11.97 0.62
CA SER A 23 -1.68 11.69 1.34
C SER A 23 -2.31 10.43 0.75
N LYS A 24 -3.30 9.88 1.47
CA LYS A 24 -4.06 8.74 0.93
C LYS A 24 -4.72 9.10 -0.39
N GLY A 25 -5.26 10.31 -0.49
CA GLY A 25 -5.90 10.76 -1.72
C GLY A 25 -4.92 10.89 -2.86
N GLN A 26 -3.72 11.40 -2.58
CA GLN A 26 -2.70 11.52 -3.61
C GLN A 26 -2.26 10.15 -4.11
N LEU A 27 -2.05 9.21 -3.18
CA LEU A 27 -1.68 7.85 -3.58
C LEU A 27 -2.79 7.20 -4.40
N SER A 28 -4.04 7.36 -3.98
CA SER A 28 -5.16 6.76 -4.70
C SER A 28 -5.26 7.30 -6.13
N SER A 29 -5.03 8.60 -6.31
CA SER A 29 -5.01 9.19 -7.66
C SER A 29 -3.92 8.57 -8.51
N LEU A 30 -2.73 8.44 -7.96
CA LEU A 30 -1.60 7.89 -8.69
C LEU A 30 -1.79 6.42 -9.02
N ALA A 31 -2.43 5.68 -8.13
CA ALA A 31 -2.68 4.25 -8.32
C ALA A 31 -4.00 3.97 -9.04
N ASP A 32 -4.73 5.03 -9.39
CA ASP A 32 -6.00 4.91 -10.10
C ASP A 32 -6.99 4.04 -9.33
N CYS A 33 -7.21 4.39 -8.07
CA CYS A 33 -8.17 3.68 -7.24
C CYS A 33 -8.84 4.68 -6.28
N ASP A 34 -9.82 4.18 -5.54
CA ASP A 34 -10.58 4.99 -4.61
C ASP A 34 -9.78 5.26 -3.34
N MET A 35 -9.85 6.48 -2.81
CA MET A 35 -9.16 6.82 -1.57
C MET A 35 -9.61 5.92 -0.42
N SER A 36 -10.91 5.57 -0.38
CA SER A 36 -11.41 4.69 0.66
C SER A 36 -10.75 3.31 0.61
N TYR A 37 -10.34 2.87 -0.58
CA TYR A 37 -9.66 1.59 -0.73
C TYR A 37 -8.27 1.63 -0.10
N ILE A 38 -7.55 2.73 -0.30
CA ILE A 38 -6.24 2.91 0.34
C ILE A 38 -6.40 2.84 1.87
N GLY A 39 -7.41 3.53 2.40
CA GLY A 39 -7.65 3.49 3.84
C GLY A 39 -7.95 2.08 4.34
N LYS A 40 -8.73 1.31 3.58
CA LYS A 40 -9.05 -0.06 3.97
C LYS A 40 -7.82 -0.95 3.96
N ILE A 41 -6.94 -0.77 2.98
CA ILE A 41 -5.69 -1.53 2.93
C ILE A 41 -4.83 -1.20 4.15
N GLU A 42 -4.69 0.09 4.47
CA GLU A 42 -3.83 0.51 5.57
C GLU A 42 -4.38 0.10 6.93
N ARG A 43 -5.70 -0.12 7.03
CA ARG A 43 -6.30 -0.63 8.26
C ARG A 43 -6.39 -2.16 8.29
N SER A 44 -5.82 -2.81 7.29
CA SER A 44 -5.84 -4.28 7.16
C SER A 44 -7.25 -4.84 6.97
N GLU A 45 -8.17 -4.02 6.47
CA GLU A 45 -9.54 -4.45 6.18
C GLU A 45 -9.64 -5.10 4.81
N LYS A 46 -8.71 -4.77 3.92
CA LYS A 46 -8.61 -5.35 2.60
C LYS A 46 -7.16 -5.63 2.29
N PHE A 47 -6.90 -6.72 1.59
CA PHE A 47 -5.56 -7.01 1.09
C PHE A 47 -5.61 -6.92 -0.43
N PRO A 48 -4.77 -6.09 -1.04
CA PRO A 48 -4.84 -5.88 -2.49
C PRO A 48 -4.42 -7.12 -3.26
N ASN A 49 -5.01 -7.29 -4.44
CA ASN A 49 -4.56 -8.36 -5.33
C ASN A 49 -3.22 -7.95 -5.95
N LEU A 50 -2.61 -8.88 -6.66
CA LEU A 50 -1.29 -8.66 -7.24
C LEU A 50 -1.28 -7.48 -8.20
N LYS A 51 -2.33 -7.32 -8.99
CA LYS A 51 -2.41 -6.20 -9.93
C LYS A 51 -2.41 -4.86 -9.20
N MET A 52 -3.14 -4.78 -8.09
CA MET A 52 -3.18 -3.54 -7.31
C MET A 52 -1.84 -3.29 -6.62
N ILE A 53 -1.16 -4.35 -6.15
CA ILE A 53 0.16 -4.21 -5.56
C ILE A 53 1.12 -3.60 -6.58
N ALA A 54 1.05 -4.06 -7.83
CA ALA A 54 1.88 -3.48 -8.89
C ALA A 54 1.57 -2.01 -9.11
N LYS A 55 0.29 -1.64 -9.10
CA LYS A 55 -0.10 -0.23 -9.26
C LYS A 55 0.41 0.62 -8.12
N LEU A 56 0.34 0.11 -6.90
CA LEU A 56 0.82 0.84 -5.73
C LEU A 56 2.34 1.03 -5.79
N ALA A 57 3.06 0.00 -6.18
CA ALA A 57 4.52 0.08 -6.31
C ALA A 57 4.90 1.13 -7.34
N ILE A 58 4.23 1.15 -8.48
CA ILE A 58 4.50 2.13 -9.53
C ILE A 58 4.18 3.54 -9.02
N ALA A 59 3.04 3.69 -8.35
CA ALA A 59 2.62 5.00 -7.83
C ALA A 59 3.62 5.53 -6.80
N LEU A 60 4.18 4.64 -5.99
CA LEU A 60 5.15 5.02 -4.97
C LEU A 60 6.57 5.08 -5.50
N GLU A 61 6.78 4.64 -6.74
CA GLU A 61 8.10 4.63 -7.39
C GLU A 61 9.10 3.79 -6.62
N VAL A 62 8.65 2.61 -6.17
CA VAL A 62 9.49 1.65 -5.49
C VAL A 62 9.30 0.27 -6.12
N PRO A 63 10.29 -0.62 -6.00
CA PRO A 63 10.07 -2.00 -6.42
C PRO A 63 8.99 -2.64 -5.54
N ALA A 64 8.21 -3.55 -6.12
CA ALA A 64 7.14 -4.20 -5.36
C ALA A 64 7.67 -4.89 -4.10
N LYS A 65 8.89 -5.41 -4.16
CA LYS A 65 9.49 -6.10 -3.01
C LYS A 65 9.61 -5.19 -1.79
N ASP A 66 9.74 -3.89 -2.00
CA ASP A 66 9.87 -2.95 -0.89
C ASP A 66 8.59 -2.92 -0.04
N LEU A 67 7.45 -3.22 -0.64
CA LEU A 67 6.19 -3.29 0.09
C LEU A 67 6.13 -4.50 1.02
N PHE A 68 7.02 -5.46 0.83
CA PHE A 68 7.10 -6.66 1.65
C PHE A 68 8.41 -6.73 2.45
N ASP A 69 9.13 -5.61 2.52
CA ASP A 69 10.38 -5.55 3.25
C ASP A 69 10.11 -5.23 4.72
N PHE A 70 9.75 -6.26 5.46
CA PHE A 70 9.48 -6.16 6.90
C PHE A 70 9.92 -7.46 7.55
N GLU A 71 10.12 -7.35 8.85
CA GLU A 71 10.59 -8.51 9.62
C GLU A 71 9.50 -9.17 10.40
#